data_8a1276328b9850215b79fbba4cf1e8fa
#
_entry.id   8a1276328b9850215b79fbba4cf1e8fa
#
_cell.length_a   1.000
_cell.length_b   1.000
_cell.length_c   1.000
_cell.angle_alpha   90.00
_cell.angle_beta   90.00
_cell.angle_gamma   90.00
#
_symmetry.space_group_name_H-M   'P 1'
#
loop_
_entity.id
_entity.type
_entity.pdbx_description
1 polymer ?
#
loop_
_entity_poly.entity_id
_entity_poly.type
_entity_poly.pdbx_seq_one_letter_code
_entity_poly.pdbx_strand_id
1 'polypeptide(L)'
;MIGIIGAMEEEVTILKNKLTQLSEISVAHVKFYTGILKDREVVITQSGIGKVNAAISTTLLINKFKPDVIINTGSAGTLDESLNVGDVLISDDVKYHDADATAFGYEYGQIPQMPVAFQSSKPLIEKVSQVVQQQQLTAKVGLIVSGDSFIGSVEQRQKIKKAFPNAMAVEMEATAIAQTCYQFNVPFVVVRAVSDLANGEAEMSFEAFLEKAAVSSSQTVEALVSQL
;
A
#
# COMPACT_ATOMS: atom_id res chain seq x y z
N MET A 1 -17.16 -3.59 8.25
CA MET A 1 -16.74 -2.44 7.40
C MET A 1 -15.29 -2.62 6.97
N ILE A 2 -14.96 -2.33 5.73
CA ILE A 2 -13.61 -2.46 5.16
C ILE A 2 -13.00 -1.06 5.00
N GLY A 3 -11.78 -0.86 5.51
CA GLY A 3 -11.02 0.37 5.30
C GLY A 3 -10.12 0.25 4.08
N ILE A 4 -10.15 1.24 3.18
CA ILE A 4 -9.30 1.31 1.99
C ILE A 4 -8.52 2.61 2.03
N ILE A 5 -7.19 2.54 1.87
CA ILE A 5 -6.29 3.69 1.96
C ILE A 5 -5.43 3.76 0.71
N GLY A 6 -5.54 4.86 -0.03
CA GLY A 6 -4.59 5.25 -1.08
C GLY A 6 -3.93 6.58 -0.72
N ALA A 7 -2.76 6.87 -1.27
CA ALA A 7 -2.02 8.09 -0.96
C ALA A 7 -2.48 9.28 -1.80
N MET A 8 -2.83 9.05 -3.06
CA MET A 8 -3.12 10.08 -4.05
C MET A 8 -4.56 9.99 -4.55
N GLU A 9 -5.03 11.06 -5.20
CA GLU A 9 -6.39 11.14 -5.73
C GLU A 9 -6.63 10.09 -6.81
N GLU A 10 -5.67 9.85 -7.68
CA GLU A 10 -5.71 8.86 -8.76
C GLU A 10 -5.93 7.44 -8.23
N GLU A 11 -5.37 7.14 -7.06
CA GLU A 11 -5.43 5.82 -6.42
C GLU A 11 -6.78 5.53 -5.75
N VAL A 12 -7.52 6.58 -5.37
CA VAL A 12 -8.79 6.43 -4.64
C VAL A 12 -10.03 6.76 -5.48
N THR A 13 -9.92 7.63 -6.47
CA THR A 13 -11.05 8.14 -7.24
C THR A 13 -11.81 7.04 -7.98
N ILE A 14 -11.11 6.05 -8.51
CA ILE A 14 -11.73 4.93 -9.25
C ILE A 14 -12.68 4.15 -8.33
N LEU A 15 -12.24 3.83 -7.11
CA LEU A 15 -13.06 3.11 -6.13
C LEU A 15 -14.17 4.00 -5.56
N LYS A 16 -13.85 5.26 -5.23
CA LYS A 16 -14.81 6.25 -4.75
C LYS A 16 -15.99 6.42 -5.71
N ASN A 17 -15.73 6.52 -7.01
CA ASN A 17 -16.76 6.72 -8.03
C ASN A 17 -17.68 5.50 -8.23
N LYS A 18 -17.30 4.33 -7.69
CA LYS A 18 -18.10 3.10 -7.71
C LYS A 18 -18.96 2.92 -6.45
N LEU A 19 -18.82 3.81 -5.45
CA LEU A 19 -19.62 3.73 -4.24
C LEU A 19 -21.08 4.08 -4.52
N THR A 20 -21.96 3.26 -4.04
CA THR A 20 -23.37 3.63 -3.84
C THR A 20 -23.56 4.12 -2.41
N GLN A 21 -24.60 4.95 -2.16
CA GLN A 21 -24.85 5.60 -0.86
C GLN A 21 -23.64 6.40 -0.34
N LEU A 22 -22.92 7.05 -1.25
CA LEU A 22 -21.73 7.82 -0.94
C LEU A 22 -22.02 8.94 0.06
N SER A 23 -21.22 9.01 1.13
CA SER A 23 -21.16 10.12 2.07
C SER A 23 -19.71 10.55 2.27
N GLU A 24 -19.47 11.85 2.40
CA GLU A 24 -18.15 12.42 2.64
C GLU A 24 -18.10 13.02 4.05
N ILE A 25 -17.05 12.70 4.80
CA ILE A 25 -16.77 13.23 6.12
C ILE A 25 -15.31 13.68 6.16
N SER A 26 -15.04 14.86 6.72
CA SER A 26 -13.67 15.33 6.94
C SER A 26 -13.33 15.34 8.44
N VAL A 27 -12.12 14.91 8.77
CA VAL A 27 -11.54 15.01 10.10
C VAL A 27 -10.13 15.59 9.95
N ALA A 28 -9.88 16.75 10.53
CA ALA A 28 -8.70 17.57 10.19
C ALA A 28 -8.63 17.81 8.67
N HIS A 29 -7.52 17.51 8.02
CA HIS A 29 -7.38 17.62 6.57
C HIS A 29 -7.66 16.31 5.82
N VAL A 30 -8.06 15.24 6.53
CA VAL A 30 -8.30 13.93 5.92
C VAL A 30 -9.76 13.77 5.54
N LYS A 31 -10.01 13.40 4.30
CA LYS A 31 -11.34 13.10 3.76
C LYS A 31 -11.61 11.60 3.81
N PHE A 32 -12.79 11.24 4.27
CA PHE A 32 -13.29 9.88 4.31
C PHE A 32 -14.56 9.77 3.47
N TYR A 33 -14.57 8.80 2.58
CA TYR A 33 -15.70 8.48 1.72
C TYR A 33 -16.29 7.16 2.17
N THR A 34 -17.49 7.19 2.74
CA THR A 34 -18.21 5.97 3.15
C THR A 34 -19.28 5.62 2.13
N GLY A 35 -19.56 4.35 1.97
CA GLY A 35 -20.59 3.86 1.06
C GLY A 35 -20.57 2.35 0.93
N ILE A 36 -21.28 1.86 -0.09
CA ILE A 36 -21.35 0.43 -0.41
C ILE A 36 -20.57 0.19 -1.71
N LEU A 37 -19.62 -0.75 -1.65
CA LEU A 37 -18.88 -1.27 -2.79
C LEU A 37 -19.07 -2.80 -2.85
N LYS A 38 -19.60 -3.33 -3.97
CA LYS A 38 -19.85 -4.79 -4.09
C LYS A 38 -20.61 -5.38 -2.88
N ASP A 39 -21.70 -4.72 -2.48
CA ASP A 39 -22.56 -5.11 -1.35
C ASP A 39 -21.85 -5.13 0.03
N ARG A 40 -20.70 -4.48 0.14
CA ARG A 40 -19.93 -4.35 1.39
C ARG A 40 -19.85 -2.89 1.83
N GLU A 41 -20.00 -2.66 3.12
CA GLU A 41 -19.73 -1.35 3.72
C GLU A 41 -18.23 -1.06 3.69
N VAL A 42 -17.86 0.05 3.07
CA VAL A 42 -16.47 0.47 2.97
C VAL A 42 -16.28 1.92 3.43
N VAL A 43 -15.08 2.23 3.88
CA VAL A 43 -14.58 3.59 4.05
C VAL A 43 -13.29 3.74 3.27
N ILE A 44 -13.26 4.69 2.34
CA ILE A 44 -12.10 5.00 1.52
C ILE A 44 -11.50 6.32 2.02
N THR A 45 -10.19 6.41 2.11
CA THR A 45 -9.49 7.68 2.41
C THR A 45 -8.29 7.90 1.52
N GLN A 46 -8.08 9.16 1.15
CA GLN A 46 -6.84 9.64 0.59
C GLN A 46 -5.94 10.09 1.74
N SER A 47 -4.83 9.38 1.96
CA SER A 47 -3.95 9.70 3.09
C SER A 47 -3.07 10.93 2.87
N GLY A 48 -2.73 11.21 1.61
CA GLY A 48 -1.54 12.01 1.27
C GLY A 48 -0.27 11.16 1.29
N ILE A 49 0.78 11.69 0.66
CA ILE A 49 2.06 10.99 0.46
C ILE A 49 2.89 11.06 1.75
N GLY A 50 3.62 9.97 2.03
CA GLY A 50 4.60 9.88 3.10
C GLY A 50 4.08 9.32 4.41
N LYS A 51 5.03 8.90 5.25
CA LYS A 51 4.77 8.09 6.46
C LYS A 51 3.87 8.78 7.47
N VAL A 52 4.05 10.07 7.72
CA VAL A 52 3.27 10.82 8.71
C VAL A 52 1.81 10.96 8.25
N ASN A 53 1.58 11.33 7.00
CA ASN A 53 0.24 11.43 6.43
C ASN A 53 -0.48 10.07 6.48
N ALA A 54 0.21 9.01 6.10
CA ALA A 54 -0.29 7.64 6.15
C ALA A 54 -0.67 7.21 7.57
N ALA A 55 0.17 7.47 8.57
CA ALA A 55 -0.10 7.13 9.97
C ALA A 55 -1.28 7.92 10.55
N ILE A 56 -1.35 9.23 10.28
CA ILE A 56 -2.45 10.09 10.76
C ILE A 56 -3.78 9.61 10.17
N SER A 57 -3.86 9.44 8.86
CA SER A 57 -5.09 9.03 8.18
C SER A 57 -5.55 7.64 8.61
N THR A 58 -4.63 6.69 8.76
CA THR A 58 -4.94 5.33 9.24
C THR A 58 -5.46 5.36 10.69
N THR A 59 -4.83 6.14 11.56
CA THR A 59 -5.27 6.31 12.95
C THR A 59 -6.69 6.88 13.02
N LEU A 60 -6.96 7.94 12.27
CA LEU A 60 -8.28 8.57 12.22
C LEU A 60 -9.33 7.61 11.65
N LEU A 61 -9.00 6.86 10.59
CA LEU A 61 -9.88 5.86 9.98
C LEU A 61 -10.24 4.78 10.99
N ILE A 62 -9.24 4.15 11.63
CA ILE A 62 -9.46 3.06 12.59
C ILE A 62 -10.27 3.56 13.79
N ASN A 63 -9.90 4.71 14.36
CA ASN A 63 -10.57 5.23 15.55
C ASN A 63 -12.03 5.60 15.29
N LYS A 64 -12.34 6.18 14.13
CA LYS A 64 -13.68 6.68 13.79
C LYS A 64 -14.60 5.59 13.27
N PHE A 65 -14.11 4.70 12.41
CA PHE A 65 -14.94 3.77 11.65
C PHE A 65 -14.79 2.31 12.10
N LYS A 66 -13.74 1.99 12.89
CA LYS A 66 -13.49 0.65 13.45
C LYS A 66 -13.58 -0.47 12.40
N PRO A 67 -12.83 -0.38 11.31
CA PRO A 67 -12.88 -1.38 10.25
C PRO A 67 -12.39 -2.74 10.74
N ASP A 68 -12.92 -3.80 10.16
CA ASP A 68 -12.49 -5.18 10.43
C ASP A 68 -11.14 -5.49 9.78
N VAL A 69 -10.84 -4.83 8.66
CA VAL A 69 -9.60 -4.97 7.89
C VAL A 69 -9.23 -3.64 7.21
N ILE A 70 -7.93 -3.46 6.97
CA ILE A 70 -7.39 -2.36 6.16
C ILE A 70 -6.78 -2.91 4.88
N ILE A 71 -7.11 -2.30 3.74
CA ILE A 71 -6.47 -2.54 2.45
C ILE A 71 -5.74 -1.26 2.06
N ASN A 72 -4.43 -1.31 1.92
CA ASN A 72 -3.67 -0.23 1.31
C ASN A 72 -3.57 -0.49 -0.19
N THR A 73 -4.01 0.46 -0.99
CA THR A 73 -3.97 0.40 -2.47
C THR A 73 -3.07 1.49 -3.02
N GLY A 74 -2.62 1.36 -4.26
CA GLY A 74 -1.86 2.39 -4.96
C GLY A 74 -0.79 1.85 -5.88
N SER A 75 0.17 2.71 -6.18
CA SER A 75 1.31 2.46 -7.06
C SER A 75 2.60 2.20 -6.27
N ALA A 76 3.59 1.57 -6.90
CA ALA A 76 4.92 1.37 -6.34
C ALA A 76 5.96 1.20 -7.44
N GLY A 77 7.19 1.64 -7.18
CA GLY A 77 8.35 1.34 -8.01
C GLY A 77 8.83 -0.10 -7.77
N THR A 78 9.05 -0.87 -8.83
CA THR A 78 9.57 -2.23 -8.67
C THR A 78 11.09 -2.26 -8.53
N LEU A 79 11.56 -3.09 -7.60
CA LEU A 79 12.96 -3.48 -7.44
C LEU A 79 13.26 -4.83 -8.10
N ASP A 80 12.24 -5.50 -8.60
CA ASP A 80 12.30 -6.82 -9.21
C ASP A 80 12.21 -6.72 -10.74
N GLU A 81 13.25 -7.18 -11.43
CA GLU A 81 13.38 -7.09 -12.90
C GLU A 81 12.41 -8.02 -13.65
N SER A 82 11.78 -8.96 -12.97
CA SER A 82 10.77 -9.85 -13.57
C SER A 82 9.38 -9.21 -13.69
N LEU A 83 9.17 -8.04 -13.07
CA LEU A 83 7.89 -7.34 -13.03
C LEU A 83 7.83 -6.20 -14.05
N ASN A 84 6.66 -5.99 -14.60
CA ASN A 84 6.36 -4.95 -15.58
C ASN A 84 5.36 -3.94 -15.04
N VAL A 85 5.28 -2.76 -15.65
CA VAL A 85 4.29 -1.75 -15.33
C VAL A 85 2.87 -2.30 -15.46
N GLY A 86 2.11 -2.20 -14.38
CA GLY A 86 0.75 -2.71 -14.23
C GLY A 86 0.65 -4.08 -13.56
N ASP A 87 1.76 -4.79 -13.34
CA ASP A 87 1.77 -6.03 -12.55
C ASP A 87 1.40 -5.74 -11.10
N VAL A 88 0.69 -6.67 -10.45
CA VAL A 88 0.18 -6.50 -9.10
C VAL A 88 1.21 -6.95 -8.05
N LEU A 89 1.36 -6.14 -7.03
CA LEU A 89 2.25 -6.36 -5.89
C LEU A 89 1.40 -6.62 -4.64
N ILE A 90 1.64 -7.74 -3.97
CA ILE A 90 0.95 -8.12 -2.73
C ILE A 90 2.01 -8.25 -1.64
N SER A 91 1.89 -7.51 -0.53
CA SER A 91 2.86 -7.66 0.55
C SER A 91 2.59 -8.92 1.38
N ASP A 92 3.65 -9.68 1.67
CA ASP A 92 3.68 -10.58 2.82
C ASP A 92 4.22 -9.85 4.06
N ASP A 93 5.31 -9.12 3.88
CA ASP A 93 5.93 -8.28 4.88
C ASP A 93 6.13 -6.84 4.37
N VAL A 94 6.12 -5.87 5.30
CA VAL A 94 6.54 -4.50 4.99
C VAL A 94 7.56 -4.02 6.03
N LYS A 95 8.57 -3.25 5.56
CA LYS A 95 9.67 -2.68 6.37
C LYS A 95 9.95 -1.24 5.96
N TYR A 96 10.53 -0.45 6.87
CA TYR A 96 11.11 0.83 6.47
C TYR A 96 12.48 0.63 5.81
N HIS A 97 12.75 1.36 4.73
CA HIS A 97 14.09 1.38 4.13
C HIS A 97 14.95 2.56 4.61
N ASP A 98 14.34 3.49 5.36
CA ASP A 98 14.96 4.73 5.81
C ASP A 98 15.06 4.85 7.35
N ALA A 99 14.70 3.80 8.09
CA ALA A 99 14.87 3.75 9.54
C ALA A 99 16.18 3.05 9.91
N ASP A 100 16.96 3.66 10.79
CA ASP A 100 18.22 3.10 11.28
C ASP A 100 18.38 3.29 12.78
N ALA A 101 18.30 2.18 13.49
CA ALA A 101 18.60 2.11 14.92
C ALA A 101 19.65 1.00 15.22
N THR A 102 20.49 0.66 14.23
CA THR A 102 21.52 -0.39 14.33
C THR A 102 22.55 -0.11 15.43
N ALA A 103 22.81 1.15 15.73
CA ALA A 103 23.67 1.56 16.85
C ALA A 103 23.17 1.04 18.22
N PHE A 104 21.89 0.68 18.32
CA PHE A 104 21.25 0.13 19.51
C PHE A 104 20.94 -1.37 19.40
N GLY A 105 21.48 -2.07 18.38
CA GLY A 105 21.32 -3.49 18.17
C GLY A 105 20.04 -3.91 17.45
N TYR A 106 19.27 -2.98 16.89
CA TYR A 106 18.11 -3.27 16.04
C TYR A 106 18.54 -3.61 14.61
N GLU A 107 17.69 -4.32 13.87
CA GLU A 107 17.92 -4.52 12.44
C GLU A 107 17.73 -3.20 11.66
N TYR A 108 18.43 -3.05 10.54
CA TYR A 108 18.18 -1.93 9.64
C TYR A 108 16.76 -1.99 9.09
N GLY A 109 16.04 -0.88 9.18
CA GLY A 109 14.61 -0.78 8.86
C GLY A 109 13.67 -1.05 10.05
N GLN A 110 14.20 -1.47 11.19
CA GLN A 110 13.39 -1.71 12.39
C GLN A 110 13.27 -0.43 13.25
N ILE A 111 12.06 -0.10 13.62
CA ILE A 111 11.79 0.91 14.66
C ILE A 111 12.01 0.26 16.04
N PRO A 112 12.71 0.92 16.98
CA PRO A 112 12.92 0.41 18.34
C PRO A 112 11.61 -0.03 19.00
N GLN A 113 11.64 -1.21 19.62
CA GLN A 113 10.52 -1.85 20.31
C GLN A 113 9.35 -2.29 19.38
N MET A 114 9.53 -2.19 18.07
CA MET A 114 8.59 -2.71 17.09
C MET A 114 9.11 -4.02 16.47
N PRO A 115 8.25 -4.82 15.83
CA PRO A 115 8.68 -5.98 15.05
C PRO A 115 9.70 -5.58 13.97
N VAL A 116 10.53 -6.56 13.57
CA VAL A 116 11.48 -6.38 12.46
C VAL A 116 10.77 -6.08 11.13
N ALA A 117 9.59 -6.68 10.94
CA ALA A 117 8.70 -6.45 9.82
C ALA A 117 7.25 -6.48 10.30
N PHE A 118 6.37 -5.78 9.62
CA PHE A 118 4.94 -5.86 9.86
C PHE A 118 4.33 -6.83 8.85
N GLN A 119 3.73 -7.91 9.35
CA GLN A 119 3.21 -8.99 8.51
C GLN A 119 1.80 -8.70 8.05
N SER A 120 1.56 -8.81 6.75
CA SER A 120 0.21 -8.78 6.19
C SER A 120 -0.60 -10.00 6.63
N SER A 121 -1.91 -9.84 6.70
CA SER A 121 -2.83 -10.91 7.07
C SER A 121 -2.82 -12.03 6.03
N LYS A 122 -2.38 -13.24 6.43
CA LYS A 122 -2.33 -14.41 5.54
C LYS A 122 -3.67 -14.71 4.84
N PRO A 123 -4.82 -14.71 5.55
CA PRO A 123 -6.11 -14.89 4.89
C PRO A 123 -6.42 -13.83 3.83
N LEU A 124 -5.99 -12.58 4.02
CA LEU A 124 -6.15 -11.53 3.02
C LEU A 124 -5.22 -11.75 1.82
N ILE A 125 -3.96 -12.13 2.03
CA ILE A 125 -3.02 -12.47 0.95
C ILE A 125 -3.59 -13.60 0.08
N GLU A 126 -4.12 -14.66 0.69
CA GLU A 126 -4.71 -15.79 -0.03
C GLU A 126 -5.90 -15.34 -0.90
N LYS A 127 -6.79 -14.50 -0.36
CA LYS A 127 -7.93 -13.95 -1.11
C LYS A 127 -7.48 -13.05 -2.26
N VAL A 128 -6.52 -12.14 -2.04
CA VAL A 128 -5.99 -11.30 -3.12
C VAL A 128 -5.36 -12.17 -4.21
N SER A 129 -4.58 -13.18 -3.83
CA SER A 129 -3.93 -14.09 -4.79
C SER A 129 -4.95 -14.86 -5.65
N GLN A 130 -6.07 -15.30 -5.05
CA GLN A 130 -7.18 -15.91 -5.78
C GLN A 130 -7.84 -14.94 -6.75
N VAL A 131 -8.09 -13.70 -6.32
CA VAL A 131 -8.65 -12.64 -7.17
C VAL A 131 -7.75 -12.38 -8.38
N VAL A 132 -6.46 -12.20 -8.16
CA VAL A 132 -5.50 -11.94 -9.24
C VAL A 132 -5.46 -13.10 -10.23
N GLN A 133 -5.47 -14.34 -9.76
CA GLN A 133 -5.51 -15.52 -10.60
C GLN A 133 -6.80 -15.58 -11.45
N GLN A 134 -7.97 -15.28 -10.85
CA GLN A 134 -9.26 -15.22 -11.56
C GLN A 134 -9.29 -14.14 -12.64
N GLN A 135 -8.62 -13.01 -12.39
CA GLN A 135 -8.50 -11.90 -13.34
C GLN A 135 -7.40 -12.12 -14.39
N GLN A 136 -6.66 -13.22 -14.32
CA GLN A 136 -5.51 -13.53 -15.19
C GLN A 136 -4.44 -12.42 -15.19
N LEU A 137 -4.27 -11.74 -14.05
CA LEU A 137 -3.25 -10.72 -13.87
C LEU A 137 -1.93 -11.35 -13.40
N THR A 138 -0.81 -10.74 -13.80
CA THR A 138 0.49 -11.06 -13.24
C THR A 138 0.59 -10.44 -11.84
N ALA A 139 0.95 -11.25 -10.85
CA ALA A 139 1.18 -10.74 -9.49
C ALA A 139 2.36 -11.42 -8.82
N LYS A 140 2.96 -10.70 -7.87
CA LYS A 140 4.00 -11.22 -6.98
C LYS A 140 3.69 -10.89 -5.53
N VAL A 141 3.91 -11.90 -4.67
CA VAL A 141 3.83 -11.75 -3.21
C VAL A 141 5.24 -11.61 -2.67
N GLY A 142 5.49 -10.64 -1.79
CA GLY A 142 6.81 -10.45 -1.19
C GLY A 142 6.96 -9.15 -0.40
N LEU A 143 8.20 -8.85 -0.04
CA LEU A 143 8.56 -7.69 0.77
C LEU A 143 8.39 -6.38 -0.02
N ILE A 144 7.62 -5.46 0.54
CA ILE A 144 7.55 -4.05 0.12
C ILE A 144 8.26 -3.20 1.16
N VAL A 145 9.09 -2.23 0.72
CA VAL A 145 9.79 -1.34 1.64
C VAL A 145 9.38 0.11 1.46
N SER A 146 9.17 0.82 2.57
CA SER A 146 8.66 2.20 2.59
C SER A 146 9.68 3.20 3.15
N GLY A 147 9.66 4.42 2.64
CA GLY A 147 10.42 5.55 3.21
C GLY A 147 9.95 6.88 2.64
N ASP A 148 10.31 8.00 3.29
CA ASP A 148 9.91 9.35 2.85
C ASP A 148 10.81 9.88 1.72
N SER A 149 11.07 9.04 0.70
CA SER A 149 11.85 9.41 -0.47
C SER A 149 11.33 8.71 -1.71
N PHE A 150 11.10 9.46 -2.78
CA PHE A 150 10.91 8.89 -4.11
C PHE A 150 12.23 8.29 -4.62
N ILE A 151 12.22 7.02 -4.99
CA ILE A 151 13.42 6.31 -5.46
C ILE A 151 13.49 6.41 -6.98
N GLY A 152 14.14 7.47 -7.46
CA GLY A 152 14.24 7.82 -8.88
C GLY A 152 15.59 7.53 -9.52
N SER A 153 16.61 7.09 -8.76
CA SER A 153 17.94 6.88 -9.31
C SER A 153 18.45 5.44 -9.14
N VAL A 154 19.34 5.04 -10.05
CA VAL A 154 20.02 3.73 -9.99
C VAL A 154 20.78 3.56 -8.67
N GLU A 155 21.42 4.61 -8.18
CA GLU A 155 22.18 4.60 -6.93
C GLU A 155 21.28 4.33 -5.71
N GLN A 156 20.15 5.04 -5.63
CA GLN A 156 19.16 4.83 -4.56
C GLN A 156 18.62 3.40 -4.60
N ARG A 157 18.25 2.91 -5.80
CA ARG A 157 17.78 1.52 -6.01
C ARG A 157 18.81 0.51 -5.53
N GLN A 158 20.09 0.66 -5.92
CA GLN A 158 21.17 -0.24 -5.51
C GLN A 158 21.40 -0.22 -4.00
N LYS A 159 21.32 0.95 -3.36
CA LYS A 159 21.43 1.07 -1.89
C LYS A 159 20.33 0.27 -1.19
N ILE A 160 19.09 0.40 -1.64
CA ILE A 160 17.96 -0.36 -1.07
C ILE A 160 18.13 -1.85 -1.35
N LYS A 161 18.47 -2.27 -2.57
CA LYS A 161 18.68 -3.69 -2.90
C LYS A 161 19.80 -4.33 -2.10
N LYS A 162 20.85 -3.57 -1.78
CA LYS A 162 21.95 -4.04 -0.92
C LYS A 162 21.47 -4.28 0.52
N ALA A 163 20.64 -3.39 1.06
CA ALA A 163 20.12 -3.49 2.43
C ALA A 163 18.96 -4.50 2.54
N PHE A 164 18.14 -4.60 1.51
CA PHE A 164 16.97 -5.46 1.42
C PHE A 164 16.98 -6.30 0.13
N PRO A 165 17.82 -7.35 0.04
CA PRO A 165 17.99 -8.12 -1.20
C PRO A 165 16.69 -8.75 -1.72
N ASN A 166 15.76 -9.08 -0.83
CA ASN A 166 14.48 -9.70 -1.14
C ASN A 166 13.33 -8.69 -1.38
N ALA A 167 13.59 -7.37 -1.26
CA ALA A 167 12.56 -6.38 -1.54
C ALA A 167 12.18 -6.41 -3.02
N MET A 168 10.88 -6.56 -3.28
CA MET A 168 10.33 -6.55 -4.65
C MET A 168 9.88 -5.15 -5.09
N ALA A 169 9.53 -4.28 -4.14
CA ALA A 169 9.03 -2.95 -4.45
C ALA A 169 9.34 -1.93 -3.36
N VAL A 170 9.28 -0.65 -3.74
CA VAL A 170 9.49 0.51 -2.88
C VAL A 170 8.37 1.53 -3.10
N GLU A 171 7.92 2.15 -2.01
CA GLU A 171 6.89 3.18 -1.99
C GLU A 171 7.02 4.02 -0.71
N MET A 172 6.01 4.81 -0.31
CA MET A 172 6.21 5.82 0.74
C MET A 172 5.24 5.72 1.93
N GLU A 173 4.29 4.77 1.99
CA GLU A 173 3.21 4.74 2.98
C GLU A 173 2.99 3.39 3.68
N ALA A 174 3.13 2.29 2.97
CA ALA A 174 2.64 0.97 3.38
C ALA A 174 3.12 0.55 4.77
N THR A 175 4.40 0.76 5.08
CA THR A 175 4.94 0.38 6.39
C THR A 175 4.37 1.23 7.53
N ALA A 176 4.08 2.53 7.28
CA ALA A 176 3.47 3.40 8.30
C ALA A 176 1.99 3.01 8.54
N ILE A 177 1.26 2.65 7.49
CA ILE A 177 -0.10 2.08 7.60
C ILE A 177 -0.05 0.77 8.39
N ALA A 178 0.85 -0.13 8.03
CA ALA A 178 1.02 -1.42 8.69
C ALA A 178 1.41 -1.31 10.17
N GLN A 179 2.34 -0.41 10.51
CA GLN A 179 2.70 -0.12 11.90
C GLN A 179 1.50 0.41 12.69
N THR A 180 0.70 1.28 12.09
CA THR A 180 -0.53 1.78 12.73
C THR A 180 -1.52 0.64 12.93
N CYS A 181 -1.76 -0.19 11.91
CA CYS A 181 -2.63 -1.38 12.04
C CYS A 181 -2.15 -2.34 13.12
N TYR A 182 -0.84 -2.57 13.23
CA TYR A 182 -0.22 -3.38 14.29
C TYR A 182 -0.54 -2.82 15.68
N GLN A 183 -0.39 -1.51 15.88
CA GLN A 183 -0.67 -0.85 17.16
C GLN A 183 -2.14 -0.93 17.57
N PHE A 184 -3.06 -0.97 16.60
CA PHE A 184 -4.50 -1.09 16.82
C PHE A 184 -5.04 -2.52 16.74
N ASN A 185 -4.17 -3.51 16.46
CA ASN A 185 -4.56 -4.93 16.22
C ASN A 185 -5.60 -5.08 15.10
N VAL A 186 -5.48 -4.31 14.02
CA VAL A 186 -6.35 -4.41 12.84
C VAL A 186 -5.60 -5.16 11.74
N PRO A 187 -6.16 -6.25 11.18
CA PRO A 187 -5.55 -6.95 10.05
C PRO A 187 -5.44 -6.04 8.82
N PHE A 188 -4.34 -6.18 8.07
CA PHE A 188 -4.12 -5.42 6.85
C PHE A 188 -3.54 -6.28 5.72
N VAL A 189 -3.64 -5.76 4.50
CA VAL A 189 -2.89 -6.21 3.33
C VAL A 189 -2.55 -5.00 2.46
N VAL A 190 -1.39 -5.05 1.79
CA VAL A 190 -0.99 -4.06 0.80
C VAL A 190 -1.15 -4.66 -0.59
N VAL A 191 -1.88 -3.97 -1.45
CA VAL A 191 -2.13 -4.32 -2.86
C VAL A 191 -1.75 -3.12 -3.71
N ARG A 192 -0.61 -3.19 -4.36
CA ARG A 192 -0.09 -2.13 -5.22
C ARG A 192 0.02 -2.60 -6.67
N ALA A 193 0.23 -1.70 -7.60
CA ALA A 193 0.63 -2.03 -8.95
C ALA A 193 1.90 -1.29 -9.33
N VAL A 194 2.71 -1.92 -10.17
CA VAL A 194 3.97 -1.33 -10.64
C VAL A 194 3.69 -0.10 -11.50
N SER A 195 4.20 1.06 -11.09
CA SER A 195 4.15 2.32 -11.85
C SER A 195 5.46 2.63 -12.57
N ASP A 196 6.57 2.19 -12.01
CA ASP A 196 7.91 2.49 -12.53
C ASP A 196 8.93 1.41 -12.12
N LEU A 197 10.11 1.47 -12.72
CA LEU A 197 11.16 0.50 -12.48
C LEU A 197 12.16 0.94 -11.39
N ALA A 198 11.85 2.00 -10.63
CA ALA A 198 12.71 2.59 -9.61
C ALA A 198 14.18 2.77 -10.12
N ASN A 199 14.34 3.26 -11.34
CA ASN A 199 15.61 3.46 -12.03
C ASN A 199 15.77 4.94 -12.47
N GLY A 200 16.81 5.27 -13.23
CA GLY A 200 17.05 6.64 -13.68
C GLY A 200 15.95 7.30 -14.54
N GLU A 201 14.96 6.54 -14.99
CA GLU A 201 13.80 7.01 -15.76
C GLU A 201 12.48 6.89 -14.94
N ALA A 202 12.59 6.62 -13.62
CA ALA A 202 11.44 6.33 -12.78
C ALA A 202 10.43 7.50 -12.73
N GLU A 203 10.91 8.74 -12.68
CA GLU A 203 10.03 9.93 -12.63
C GLU A 203 9.15 10.02 -13.87
N MET A 204 9.74 9.93 -15.08
CA MET A 204 8.98 9.93 -16.33
C MET A 204 8.04 8.72 -16.46
N SER A 205 8.51 7.55 -16.02
CA SER A 205 7.70 6.33 -16.02
C SER A 205 6.52 6.44 -15.05
N PHE A 206 6.75 7.00 -13.86
CA PHE A 206 5.71 7.20 -12.86
C PHE A 206 4.59 8.11 -13.39
N GLU A 207 4.93 9.30 -13.90
CA GLU A 207 3.94 10.23 -14.46
C GLU A 207 3.14 9.60 -15.63
N ALA A 208 3.83 8.85 -16.52
CA ALA A 208 3.21 8.24 -17.69
C ALA A 208 2.30 7.05 -17.34
N PHE A 209 2.60 6.31 -16.26
CA PHE A 209 1.94 5.03 -15.96
C PHE A 209 1.17 5.01 -14.65
N LEU A 210 1.13 6.12 -13.90
CA LEU A 210 0.38 6.22 -12.65
C LEU A 210 -1.09 5.82 -12.84
N GLU A 211 -1.76 6.32 -13.87
CA GLU A 211 -3.15 6.00 -14.16
C GLU A 211 -3.34 4.49 -14.40
N LYS A 212 -2.44 3.88 -15.17
CA LYS A 212 -2.48 2.43 -15.43
C LYS A 212 -2.32 1.62 -14.15
N ALA A 213 -1.36 2.01 -13.28
CA ALA A 213 -1.15 1.37 -11.99
C ALA A 213 -2.36 1.53 -11.07
N ALA A 214 -2.94 2.74 -11.00
CA ALA A 214 -4.14 3.03 -10.23
C ALA A 214 -5.35 2.18 -10.68
N VAL A 215 -5.54 2.00 -11.99
CA VAL A 215 -6.59 1.12 -12.53
C VAL A 215 -6.35 -0.32 -12.12
N SER A 216 -5.14 -0.85 -12.29
CA SER A 216 -4.81 -2.24 -11.97
C SER A 216 -4.99 -2.54 -10.47
N SER A 217 -4.45 -1.69 -9.58
CA SER A 217 -4.61 -1.88 -8.13
C SER A 217 -6.07 -1.74 -7.70
N SER A 218 -6.81 -0.75 -8.22
CA SER A 218 -8.23 -0.53 -7.89
C SER A 218 -9.12 -1.69 -8.33
N GLN A 219 -8.89 -2.27 -9.52
CA GLN A 219 -9.64 -3.44 -9.99
C GLN A 219 -9.43 -4.64 -9.09
N THR A 220 -8.19 -4.87 -8.67
CA THR A 220 -7.83 -5.95 -7.75
C THR A 220 -8.50 -5.75 -6.39
N VAL A 221 -8.46 -4.52 -5.84
CA VAL A 221 -9.10 -4.20 -4.56
C VAL A 221 -10.62 -4.31 -4.64
N GLU A 222 -11.26 -3.84 -5.71
CA GLU A 222 -12.71 -3.98 -5.90
C GLU A 222 -13.13 -5.45 -5.90
N ALA A 223 -12.40 -6.30 -6.60
CA ALA A 223 -12.66 -7.74 -6.64
C ALA A 223 -12.39 -8.40 -5.26
N LEU A 224 -11.34 -7.98 -4.54
CA LEU A 224 -11.09 -8.45 -3.18
C LEU A 224 -12.26 -8.10 -2.24
N VAL A 225 -12.77 -6.86 -2.30
CA VAL A 225 -13.91 -6.42 -1.47
C VAL A 225 -15.12 -7.32 -1.67
N SER A 226 -15.38 -7.80 -2.89
CA SER A 226 -16.51 -8.72 -3.16
C SER A 226 -16.35 -10.09 -2.50
N GLN A 227 -15.15 -10.48 -2.08
CA GLN A 227 -14.86 -11.77 -1.44
C GLN A 227 -14.70 -11.67 0.09
N LEU A 228 -14.76 -10.47 0.65
CA LEU A 228 -14.68 -10.23 2.08
C LEU A 228 -16.06 -10.17 2.74
#